data_f0f32f35d50b73504e4e0e3cb8038ff7
#
_entry.id   f0f32f35d50b73504e4e0e3cb8038ff7
#
_cell.length_a   1.000
_cell.length_b   1.000
_cell.length_c   1.000
_cell.angle_alpha   90.00
_cell.angle_beta   90.00
_cell.angle_gamma   90.00
#
_symmetry.space_group_name_H-M   'P 1'
#
loop_
_entity.id
_entity.type
_entity.pdbx_description
1 polymer ?
#
loop_
_entity_poly.entity_id
_entity_poly.type
_entity_poly.pdbx_seq_one_letter_code
_entity_poly.pdbx_strand_id
1 'polypeptide(L)'
;MNVTEAVYKRKSIRGFLSTPVLDDELAMLLNKAARAPSGGNVQPWRIYVINGSRMDDFKTHLENFSLSESEYPIYPPKLEEPYRTNRFELGEEMYELLGIPREDKAARLANMSKNYDFFGAPAAFFCFIDRGMGAAQWSDLGMFLQTFMLLAEETGLGTCPQEAWAMHHQAVSEFVSAPENEMLFCGMSIGYPDWEQPVNSLESKRMPLEQWCTWA
;
A
#
# COMPACT_ATOMS: atom_id res chain seq x y z
N MET A 1 -18.56 12.03 5.52
CA MET A 1 -18.72 10.66 4.93
C MET A 1 -19.03 9.70 6.07
N ASN A 2 -19.92 8.72 5.89
CA ASN A 2 -20.10 7.66 6.88
C ASN A 2 -19.19 6.47 6.57
N VAL A 3 -19.04 5.53 7.53
CA VAL A 3 -18.14 4.37 7.39
C VAL A 3 -18.47 3.51 6.17
N THR A 4 -19.77 3.28 5.90
CA THR A 4 -20.21 2.50 4.75
C THR A 4 -19.76 3.15 3.43
N GLU A 5 -19.95 4.46 3.30
CA GLU A 5 -19.51 5.22 2.14
C GLU A 5 -17.99 5.14 1.95
N ALA A 6 -17.21 5.29 3.02
CA ALA A 6 -15.75 5.19 2.96
C ALA A 6 -15.30 3.79 2.52
N VAL A 7 -15.93 2.73 3.04
CA VAL A 7 -15.62 1.34 2.65
C VAL A 7 -15.88 1.08 1.16
N TYR A 8 -16.98 1.59 0.60
CA TYR A 8 -17.30 1.39 -0.82
C TYR A 8 -16.47 2.27 -1.75
N LYS A 9 -16.14 3.50 -1.35
CA LYS A 9 -15.38 4.44 -2.17
C LYS A 9 -13.87 4.14 -2.20
N ARG A 10 -13.31 3.70 -1.04
CA ARG A 10 -11.89 3.43 -0.95
C ARG A 10 -11.42 2.43 -2.01
N LYS A 11 -10.45 2.83 -2.78
CA LYS A 11 -9.73 1.98 -3.74
C LYS A 11 -8.22 2.28 -3.69
N SER A 12 -7.40 1.41 -4.28
CA SER A 12 -5.97 1.68 -4.44
C SER A 12 -5.76 2.66 -5.59
N ILE A 13 -5.34 3.87 -5.26
CA ILE A 13 -5.06 4.95 -6.21
C ILE A 13 -3.65 4.77 -6.78
N ARG A 14 -3.50 4.78 -8.09
CA ARG A 14 -2.24 4.55 -8.81
C ARG A 14 -1.92 5.67 -9.82
N GLY A 15 -2.35 6.87 -9.50
CA GLY A 15 -2.06 8.13 -10.18
C GLY A 15 -2.52 9.27 -9.28
N PHE A 16 -1.62 10.20 -8.97
CA PHE A 16 -1.86 11.26 -8.01
C PHE A 16 -1.58 12.62 -8.64
N LEU A 17 -2.29 13.64 -8.15
CA LEU A 17 -1.97 15.04 -8.42
C LEU A 17 -0.73 15.43 -7.63
N SER A 18 0.03 16.41 -8.14
CA SER A 18 1.21 16.96 -7.45
C SER A 18 0.85 17.90 -6.28
N THR A 19 -0.44 18.04 -5.95
CA THR A 19 -0.91 18.86 -4.83
C THR A 19 -0.29 18.36 -3.52
N PRO A 20 0.44 19.21 -2.78
CA PRO A 20 1.07 18.80 -1.54
C PRO A 20 0.06 18.33 -0.49
N VAL A 21 0.44 17.33 0.30
CA VAL A 21 -0.26 16.92 1.51
C VAL A 21 0.45 17.55 2.70
N LEU A 22 -0.29 18.14 3.63
CA LEU A 22 0.31 18.83 4.77
C LEU A 22 0.75 17.83 5.86
N ASP A 23 1.88 18.08 6.50
CA ASP A 23 2.37 17.25 7.61
C ASP A 23 1.35 17.16 8.76
N ASP A 24 0.68 18.26 9.09
CA ASP A 24 -0.36 18.28 10.13
C ASP A 24 -1.56 17.41 9.76
N GLU A 25 -1.92 17.34 8.48
CA GLU A 25 -2.98 16.45 7.99
C GLU A 25 -2.57 14.98 8.13
N LEU A 26 -1.37 14.64 7.72
CA LEU A 26 -0.82 13.28 7.89
C LEU A 26 -0.73 12.89 9.38
N ALA A 27 -0.23 13.78 10.23
CA ALA A 27 -0.14 13.55 11.66
C ALA A 27 -1.53 13.33 12.30
N MET A 28 -2.52 14.13 11.91
CA MET A 28 -3.90 13.97 12.36
C MET A 28 -4.48 12.60 11.94
N LEU A 29 -4.28 12.19 10.68
CA LEU A 29 -4.78 10.91 10.17
C LEU A 29 -4.10 9.73 10.86
N LEU A 30 -2.78 9.76 11.04
CA LEU A 30 -2.02 8.72 11.74
C LEU A 30 -2.45 8.59 13.20
N ASN A 31 -2.65 9.72 13.89
CA ASN A 31 -3.11 9.72 15.28
C ASN A 31 -4.53 9.14 15.43
N LYS A 32 -5.43 9.44 14.50
CA LYS A 32 -6.76 8.81 14.44
C LYS A 32 -6.67 7.31 14.11
N ALA A 33 -5.83 6.93 13.16
CA ALA A 33 -5.63 5.53 12.75
C ALA A 33 -5.06 4.66 13.87
N ALA A 34 -4.28 5.24 14.80
CA ALA A 34 -3.78 4.57 16.00
C ALA A 34 -4.90 4.12 16.97
N ARG A 35 -6.17 4.50 16.73
CA ARG A 35 -7.33 3.93 17.41
C ARG A 35 -7.72 2.54 16.90
N ALA A 36 -7.07 2.03 15.86
CA ALA A 36 -7.22 0.64 15.43
C ALA A 36 -6.98 -0.31 16.61
N PRO A 37 -7.76 -1.39 16.74
CA PRO A 37 -7.53 -2.38 17.79
C PRO A 37 -6.24 -3.16 17.52
N SER A 38 -5.63 -3.68 18.59
CA SER A 38 -4.56 -4.66 18.52
C SER A 38 -4.65 -5.64 19.67
N GLY A 39 -4.21 -6.88 19.47
CA GLY A 39 -4.23 -7.93 20.49
C GLY A 39 -3.51 -7.45 21.75
N GLY A 40 -4.19 -7.48 22.91
CA GLY A 40 -3.63 -6.97 24.17
C GLY A 40 -3.18 -5.51 24.14
N ASN A 41 -3.65 -4.72 23.15
CA ASN A 41 -3.24 -3.33 22.93
C ASN A 41 -1.73 -3.18 22.65
N VAL A 42 -1.12 -4.14 21.96
CA VAL A 42 0.33 -4.19 21.67
C VAL A 42 0.78 -3.04 20.75
N GLN A 43 -0.08 -2.56 19.85
CA GLN A 43 0.18 -1.44 18.92
C GLN A 43 1.50 -1.64 18.14
N PRO A 44 1.59 -2.70 17.30
CA PRO A 44 2.87 -3.17 16.75
C PRO A 44 3.39 -2.32 15.59
N TRP A 45 2.59 -1.38 15.07
CA TRP A 45 2.96 -0.54 13.94
C TRP A 45 4.08 0.44 14.27
N ARG A 46 5.04 0.55 13.35
CA ARG A 46 6.10 1.56 13.32
C ARG A 46 6.02 2.26 11.97
N ILE A 47 5.79 3.57 11.99
CA ILE A 47 5.49 4.35 10.79
C ILE A 47 6.56 5.39 10.56
N TYR A 48 7.16 5.37 9.36
CA TYR A 48 8.13 6.34 8.90
C TYR A 48 7.53 7.14 7.74
N VAL A 49 7.22 8.40 7.97
CA VAL A 49 6.61 9.27 6.96
C VAL A 49 7.69 9.94 6.12
N ILE A 50 7.47 9.98 4.81
CA ILE A 50 8.23 10.80 3.86
C ILE A 50 7.25 11.73 3.13
N ASN A 51 7.57 13.03 3.06
CA ASN A 51 6.70 14.03 2.48
C ASN A 51 7.52 15.19 1.90
N GLY A 52 6.98 15.92 0.95
CA GLY A 52 7.64 17.08 0.33
C GLY A 52 9.02 16.72 -0.25
N SER A 53 10.04 17.51 0.04
CA SER A 53 11.41 17.29 -0.49
C SER A 53 12.01 15.94 -0.09
N ARG A 54 11.56 15.34 1.02
CA ARG A 54 12.04 14.01 1.43
C ARG A 54 11.64 12.92 0.43
N MET A 55 10.59 13.12 -0.38
CA MET A 55 10.23 12.21 -1.47
C MET A 55 11.32 12.18 -2.56
N ASP A 56 11.84 13.35 -2.94
CA ASP A 56 12.90 13.45 -3.95
C ASP A 56 14.24 12.93 -3.40
N ASP A 57 14.56 13.25 -2.13
CA ASP A 57 15.73 12.70 -1.45
C ASP A 57 15.69 11.17 -1.44
N PHE A 58 14.53 10.57 -1.15
CA PHE A 58 14.37 9.11 -1.13
C PHE A 58 14.50 8.50 -2.53
N LYS A 59 13.93 9.12 -3.56
CA LYS A 59 14.08 8.64 -4.95
C LYS A 59 15.54 8.65 -5.38
N THR A 60 16.28 9.71 -5.06
CA THR A 60 17.73 9.81 -5.32
C THR A 60 18.51 8.74 -4.55
N HIS A 61 18.18 8.51 -3.27
CA HIS A 61 18.79 7.46 -2.47
C HIS A 61 18.55 6.07 -3.08
N LEU A 62 17.34 5.81 -3.55
CA LEU A 62 16.93 4.52 -4.13
C LEU A 62 17.74 4.14 -5.38
N GLU A 63 18.26 5.11 -6.14
CA GLU A 63 19.09 4.86 -7.32
C GLU A 63 20.37 4.06 -7.02
N ASN A 64 20.83 4.07 -5.76
CA ASN A 64 21.99 3.34 -5.31
C ASN A 64 21.70 1.86 -4.95
N PHE A 65 20.44 1.42 -5.04
CA PHE A 65 20.03 0.08 -4.61
C PHE A 65 19.35 -0.68 -5.74
N SER A 66 19.65 -1.96 -5.81
CA SER A 66 18.91 -2.91 -6.65
C SER A 66 17.84 -3.63 -5.85
N LEU A 67 16.88 -4.22 -6.56
CA LEU A 67 15.90 -5.13 -5.94
C LEU A 67 16.62 -6.30 -5.24
N SER A 68 16.15 -6.66 -4.06
CA SER A 68 16.61 -7.80 -3.28
C SER A 68 15.47 -8.79 -3.02
N GLU A 69 15.78 -9.94 -2.45
CA GLU A 69 14.73 -10.82 -1.92
C GLU A 69 14.05 -10.14 -0.74
N SER A 70 12.72 -10.25 -0.69
CA SER A 70 11.94 -9.74 0.43
C SER A 70 12.17 -10.56 1.70
N GLU A 71 12.10 -9.93 2.85
CA GLU A 71 12.30 -10.58 4.15
C GLU A 71 11.15 -11.50 4.56
N TYR A 72 10.02 -11.42 3.84
CA TYR A 72 8.87 -12.31 4.00
C TYR A 72 8.27 -12.61 2.61
N PRO A 73 7.60 -13.74 2.41
CA PRO A 73 6.95 -14.03 1.15
C PRO A 73 5.72 -13.14 0.95
N ILE A 74 5.78 -12.22 -0.05
CA ILE A 74 4.64 -11.33 -0.42
C ILE A 74 3.42 -12.16 -0.84
N TYR A 75 3.68 -13.26 -1.57
CA TYR A 75 2.68 -14.27 -1.91
C TYR A 75 3.22 -15.66 -1.61
N PRO A 76 2.33 -16.63 -1.30
CA PRO A 76 2.75 -18.03 -1.25
C PRO A 76 3.43 -18.44 -2.57
N PRO A 77 4.43 -19.32 -2.56
CA PRO A 77 5.12 -19.80 -3.77
C PRO A 77 4.15 -20.39 -4.80
N LYS A 78 3.06 -21.00 -4.33
CA LYS A 78 1.95 -21.50 -5.13
C LYS A 78 0.64 -20.94 -4.60
N LEU A 79 0.08 -20.01 -5.35
CA LEU A 79 -1.24 -19.45 -5.04
C LEU A 79 -2.33 -20.36 -5.65
N GLU A 80 -3.13 -20.96 -4.79
CA GLU A 80 -4.22 -21.86 -5.19
C GLU A 80 -5.49 -21.08 -5.57
N GLU A 81 -6.48 -21.79 -6.15
CA GLU A 81 -7.81 -21.23 -6.40
C GLU A 81 -8.59 -21.07 -5.09
N PRO A 82 -9.45 -20.05 -4.99
CA PRO A 82 -9.76 -19.03 -6.02
C PRO A 82 -8.79 -17.84 -6.03
N TYR A 83 -7.80 -17.77 -5.14
CA TYR A 83 -6.93 -16.62 -4.92
C TYR A 83 -6.09 -16.29 -6.17
N ARG A 84 -5.65 -17.32 -6.91
CA ARG A 84 -4.90 -17.17 -8.14
C ARG A 84 -5.73 -16.46 -9.21
N THR A 85 -6.97 -16.90 -9.41
CA THR A 85 -7.90 -16.31 -10.37
C THR A 85 -8.22 -14.86 -9.99
N ASN A 86 -8.55 -14.59 -8.74
CA ASN A 86 -8.85 -13.23 -8.27
C ASN A 86 -7.70 -12.26 -8.54
N ARG A 87 -6.46 -12.68 -8.26
CA ARG A 87 -5.27 -11.86 -8.50
C ARG A 87 -5.03 -11.65 -10.00
N PHE A 88 -5.20 -12.70 -10.80
CA PHE A 88 -5.00 -12.66 -12.24
C PHE A 88 -6.01 -11.73 -12.92
N GLU A 89 -7.28 -11.89 -12.65
CA GLU A 89 -8.35 -11.07 -13.25
C GLU A 89 -8.20 -9.59 -12.93
N LEU A 90 -7.93 -9.25 -11.67
CA LEU A 90 -7.67 -7.87 -11.27
C LEU A 90 -6.46 -7.27 -12.02
N GLY A 91 -5.41 -8.07 -12.23
CA GLY A 91 -4.23 -7.63 -12.99
C GLY A 91 -4.56 -7.36 -14.45
N GLU A 92 -5.31 -8.26 -15.10
CA GLU A 92 -5.69 -8.08 -16.52
C GLU A 92 -6.65 -6.89 -16.68
N GLU A 93 -7.65 -6.71 -15.81
CA GLU A 93 -8.55 -5.54 -15.81
C GLU A 93 -7.76 -4.22 -15.67
N MET A 94 -6.75 -4.20 -14.80
CA MET A 94 -5.87 -3.03 -14.64
C MET A 94 -5.07 -2.73 -15.93
N TYR A 95 -4.49 -3.76 -16.56
CA TYR A 95 -3.72 -3.57 -17.78
C TYR A 95 -4.61 -3.20 -18.98
N GLU A 96 -5.84 -3.69 -19.04
CA GLU A 96 -6.82 -3.28 -20.04
C GLU A 96 -7.14 -1.78 -19.94
N LEU A 97 -7.40 -1.27 -18.74
CA LEU A 97 -7.61 0.18 -18.50
C LEU A 97 -6.39 1.01 -18.91
N LEU A 98 -5.19 0.48 -18.76
CA LEU A 98 -3.94 1.13 -19.14
C LEU A 98 -3.62 0.99 -20.64
N GLY A 99 -4.40 0.21 -21.40
CA GLY A 99 -4.12 -0.10 -22.80
C GLY A 99 -2.82 -0.90 -22.99
N ILE A 100 -2.39 -1.69 -21.99
CA ILE A 100 -1.16 -2.47 -22.03
C ILE A 100 -1.49 -3.95 -22.32
N PRO A 101 -1.24 -4.44 -23.55
CA PRO A 101 -1.56 -5.80 -23.92
C PRO A 101 -0.70 -6.82 -23.16
N ARG A 102 -1.18 -8.08 -23.11
CA ARG A 102 -0.56 -9.15 -22.33
C ARG A 102 0.85 -9.51 -22.81
N GLU A 103 1.07 -9.43 -24.11
CA GLU A 103 2.33 -9.71 -24.77
C GLU A 103 3.39 -8.62 -24.54
N ASP A 104 2.97 -7.39 -24.21
CA ASP A 104 3.91 -6.29 -23.94
C ASP A 104 4.46 -6.37 -22.50
N LYS A 105 5.36 -7.32 -22.31
CA LYS A 105 6.03 -7.54 -21.01
C LYS A 105 6.84 -6.33 -20.56
N ALA A 106 7.41 -5.56 -21.49
CA ALA A 106 8.22 -4.39 -21.16
C ALA A 106 7.35 -3.27 -20.57
N ALA A 107 6.21 -2.97 -21.21
CA ALA A 107 5.27 -1.98 -20.67
C ALA A 107 4.65 -2.43 -19.33
N ARG A 108 4.35 -3.73 -19.16
CA ARG A 108 3.87 -4.27 -17.89
C ARG A 108 4.92 -4.13 -16.78
N LEU A 109 6.19 -4.41 -17.06
CA LEU A 109 7.28 -4.22 -16.11
C LEU A 109 7.47 -2.73 -15.77
N ALA A 110 7.46 -1.85 -16.77
CA ALA A 110 7.55 -0.41 -16.56
C ALA A 110 6.37 0.12 -15.70
N ASN A 111 5.15 -0.40 -15.91
CA ASN A 111 4.03 -0.05 -15.05
C ASN A 111 4.21 -0.56 -13.61
N MET A 112 4.75 -1.77 -13.43
CA MET A 112 5.02 -2.32 -12.11
C MET A 112 6.09 -1.50 -11.36
N SER A 113 7.09 -0.98 -12.07
CA SER A 113 8.15 -0.13 -11.50
C SER A 113 7.62 1.19 -10.94
N LYS A 114 6.44 1.65 -11.36
CA LYS A 114 5.78 2.84 -10.76
C LYS A 114 5.48 2.70 -9.27
N ASN A 115 5.45 1.46 -8.74
CA ASN A 115 5.41 1.26 -7.29
C ASN A 115 6.56 1.97 -6.59
N TYR A 116 7.74 1.97 -7.18
CA TYR A 116 8.95 2.55 -6.60
C TYR A 116 9.09 4.07 -6.83
N ASP A 117 8.12 4.66 -7.49
CA ASP A 117 7.88 6.10 -7.58
C ASP A 117 6.58 6.49 -6.83
N PHE A 118 6.06 5.63 -5.98
CA PHE A 118 4.79 5.83 -5.27
C PHE A 118 3.63 6.22 -6.18
N PHE A 119 3.66 5.82 -7.45
CA PHE A 119 2.70 6.25 -8.48
C PHE A 119 2.59 7.77 -8.64
N GLY A 120 3.64 8.52 -8.34
CA GLY A 120 3.69 9.99 -8.38
C GLY A 120 3.06 10.68 -7.16
N ALA A 121 2.77 9.96 -6.09
CA ALA A 121 2.22 10.55 -4.87
C ALA A 121 3.19 11.55 -4.22
N PRO A 122 2.70 12.69 -3.70
CA PRO A 122 3.51 13.71 -3.03
C PRO A 122 3.92 13.34 -1.61
N ALA A 123 3.27 12.34 -1.01
CA ALA A 123 3.53 11.86 0.33
C ALA A 123 3.44 10.33 0.40
N ALA A 124 4.15 9.75 1.34
CA ALA A 124 4.08 8.32 1.62
C ALA A 124 4.47 8.03 3.07
N PHE A 125 4.21 6.82 3.52
CA PHE A 125 4.86 6.27 4.69
C PHE A 125 5.31 4.84 4.44
N PHE A 126 6.28 4.39 5.23
CA PHE A 126 6.64 2.99 5.36
C PHE A 126 6.14 2.45 6.70
N CYS A 127 5.54 1.26 6.65
CA CYS A 127 5.05 0.55 7.81
C CYS A 127 5.99 -0.60 8.14
N PHE A 128 6.56 -0.57 9.34
CA PHE A 128 7.44 -1.59 9.89
C PHE A 128 6.79 -2.30 11.06
N ILE A 129 7.34 -3.45 11.39
CA ILE A 129 6.97 -4.27 12.55
C ILE A 129 8.24 -4.82 13.21
N ASP A 130 8.23 -5.00 14.53
CA ASP A 130 9.31 -5.72 15.20
C ASP A 130 9.39 -7.17 14.72
N ARG A 131 10.61 -7.65 14.42
CA ARG A 131 10.87 -9.00 13.87
C ARG A 131 10.42 -10.14 14.78
N GLY A 132 10.28 -9.90 16.07
CA GLY A 132 9.77 -10.87 17.05
C GLY A 132 8.26 -11.05 17.01
N MET A 133 7.52 -10.22 16.27
CA MET A 133 6.07 -10.28 16.19
C MET A 133 5.58 -11.43 15.27
N GLY A 134 4.48 -12.06 15.68
CA GLY A 134 3.86 -13.18 14.95
C GLY A 134 2.66 -12.79 14.10
N ALA A 135 1.98 -13.80 13.57
CA ALA A 135 0.84 -13.65 12.65
C ALA A 135 -0.30 -12.79 13.23
N ALA A 136 -0.54 -12.85 14.54
CA ALA A 136 -1.56 -12.04 15.19
C ALA A 136 -1.26 -10.54 15.07
N GLN A 137 0.00 -10.14 15.27
CA GLN A 137 0.40 -8.74 15.17
C GLN A 137 0.47 -8.24 13.72
N TRP A 138 0.70 -9.13 12.77
CA TRP A 138 0.56 -8.80 11.35
C TRP A 138 -0.89 -8.48 10.99
N SER A 139 -1.87 -9.17 11.57
CA SER A 139 -3.28 -8.80 11.40
C SER A 139 -3.61 -7.43 12.02
N ASP A 140 -2.96 -7.07 13.15
CA ASP A 140 -3.09 -5.76 13.77
C ASP A 140 -2.61 -4.64 12.83
N LEU A 141 -1.51 -4.87 12.07
CA LEU A 141 -1.07 -3.93 11.03
C LEU A 141 -2.13 -3.72 9.95
N GLY A 142 -2.76 -4.81 9.49
CA GLY A 142 -3.86 -4.72 8.52
C GLY A 142 -5.02 -3.87 9.02
N MET A 143 -5.38 -3.99 10.31
CA MET A 143 -6.42 -3.17 10.93
C MET A 143 -6.02 -1.68 11.00
N PHE A 144 -4.77 -1.37 11.37
CA PHE A 144 -4.24 -0.02 11.36
C PHE A 144 -4.26 0.59 9.95
N LEU A 145 -3.70 -0.12 8.97
CA LEU A 145 -3.62 0.34 7.57
C LEU A 145 -5.01 0.57 6.98
N GLN A 146 -5.97 -0.34 7.22
CA GLN A 146 -7.35 -0.15 6.74
C GLN A 146 -8.01 1.05 7.41
N THR A 147 -7.81 1.25 8.72
CA THR A 147 -8.34 2.41 9.44
C THR A 147 -7.78 3.71 8.85
N PHE A 148 -6.45 3.76 8.59
CA PHE A 148 -5.82 4.92 7.94
C PHE A 148 -6.43 5.20 6.56
N MET A 149 -6.57 4.16 5.71
CA MET A 149 -7.11 4.31 4.36
C MET A 149 -8.56 4.84 4.36
N LEU A 150 -9.39 4.42 5.31
CA LEU A 150 -10.77 4.92 5.42
C LEU A 150 -10.81 6.38 5.89
N LEU A 151 -9.92 6.77 6.81
CA LEU A 151 -9.81 8.15 7.27
C LEU A 151 -9.27 9.08 6.16
N ALA A 152 -8.32 8.60 5.36
CA ALA A 152 -7.81 9.34 4.20
C ALA A 152 -8.92 9.58 3.16
N GLU A 153 -9.74 8.56 2.86
CA GLU A 153 -10.89 8.70 1.97
C GLU A 153 -11.89 9.76 2.48
N GLU A 154 -12.08 9.88 3.80
CA GLU A 154 -12.96 10.91 4.40
C GLU A 154 -12.45 12.32 4.14
N THR A 155 -11.13 12.52 4.04
CA THR A 155 -10.51 13.83 3.75
C THR A 155 -10.31 14.10 2.25
N GLY A 156 -10.67 13.14 1.39
CA GLY A 156 -10.49 13.24 -0.06
C GLY A 156 -9.09 12.81 -0.54
N LEU A 157 -8.26 12.27 0.35
CA LEU A 157 -6.97 11.68 -0.01
C LEU A 157 -7.15 10.25 -0.50
N GLY A 158 -6.49 9.92 -1.60
CA GLY A 158 -6.32 8.56 -2.07
C GLY A 158 -5.09 7.89 -1.45
N THR A 159 -5.14 6.56 -1.39
CA THR A 159 -4.04 5.75 -0.86
C THR A 159 -3.78 4.53 -1.73
N CYS A 160 -2.54 4.01 -1.69
CA CYS A 160 -2.19 2.72 -2.25
C CYS A 160 -1.20 1.99 -1.34
N PRO A 161 -1.62 0.90 -0.66
CA PRO A 161 -0.67 0.05 0.06
C PRO A 161 0.17 -0.76 -0.93
N GLN A 162 1.47 -0.89 -0.66
CA GLN A 162 2.47 -1.41 -1.60
C GLN A 162 3.43 -2.37 -0.91
N GLU A 163 3.11 -3.67 -0.91
CA GLU A 163 4.06 -4.70 -0.44
C GLU A 163 5.28 -4.83 -1.36
N ALA A 164 5.25 -4.28 -2.57
CA ALA A 164 6.40 -4.25 -3.49
C ALA A 164 7.66 -3.65 -2.83
N TRP A 165 7.51 -2.73 -1.89
CA TRP A 165 8.62 -2.13 -1.15
C TRP A 165 9.42 -3.14 -0.32
N ALA A 166 8.85 -4.29 0.03
CA ALA A 166 9.60 -5.36 0.70
C ALA A 166 10.81 -5.83 -0.10
N MET A 167 10.81 -5.66 -1.43
CA MET A 167 11.95 -5.96 -2.31
C MET A 167 13.04 -4.87 -2.30
N HIS A 168 12.78 -3.73 -1.69
CA HIS A 168 13.73 -2.64 -1.46
C HIS A 168 13.96 -2.38 0.04
N HIS A 169 13.73 -3.39 0.90
CA HIS A 169 13.76 -3.23 2.35
C HIS A 169 15.07 -2.62 2.86
N GLN A 170 16.22 -2.93 2.23
CA GLN A 170 17.53 -2.40 2.60
C GLN A 170 17.60 -0.88 2.36
N ALA A 171 17.22 -0.43 1.16
CA ALA A 171 17.19 1.00 0.82
C ALA A 171 16.26 1.78 1.75
N VAL A 172 15.07 1.22 2.00
CA VAL A 172 14.08 1.86 2.89
C VAL A 172 14.61 1.95 4.31
N SER A 173 15.11 0.83 4.87
CA SER A 173 15.62 0.79 6.25
C SER A 173 16.79 1.74 6.46
N GLU A 174 17.72 1.83 5.51
CA GLU A 174 18.85 2.76 5.58
C GLU A 174 18.37 4.21 5.54
N PHE A 175 17.48 4.56 4.60
CA PHE A 175 16.99 5.94 4.44
C PHE A 175 16.25 6.45 5.67
N VAL A 176 15.39 5.61 6.27
CA VAL A 176 14.62 6.00 7.45
C VAL A 176 15.37 5.73 8.76
N SER A 177 16.58 5.17 8.69
CA SER A 177 17.39 4.77 9.86
C SER A 177 16.61 3.83 10.79
N ALA A 178 15.89 2.86 10.20
CA ALA A 178 15.14 1.87 10.97
C ALA A 178 16.11 0.98 11.79
N PRO A 179 15.81 0.69 13.06
CA PRO A 179 16.64 -0.20 13.87
C PRO A 179 16.59 -1.64 13.33
N GLU A 180 17.65 -2.42 13.58
CA GLU A 180 17.80 -3.78 13.03
C GLU A 180 16.70 -4.76 13.46
N ASN A 181 16.05 -4.52 14.61
CA ASN A 181 14.94 -5.34 15.07
C ASN A 181 13.61 -5.02 14.38
N GLU A 182 13.55 -4.02 13.51
CA GLU A 182 12.37 -3.72 12.72
C GLU A 182 12.48 -4.30 11.30
N MET A 183 11.36 -4.76 10.77
CA MET A 183 11.22 -5.32 9.44
C MET A 183 10.18 -4.52 8.66
N LEU A 184 10.51 -4.14 7.42
CA LEU A 184 9.59 -3.45 6.54
C LEU A 184 8.44 -4.39 6.13
N PHE A 185 7.20 -3.98 6.44
CA PHE A 185 6.01 -4.68 5.94
C PHE A 185 5.58 -4.15 4.58
N CYS A 186 5.27 -2.87 4.48
CA CYS A 186 4.82 -2.27 3.20
C CYS A 186 5.07 -0.76 3.18
N GLY A 187 4.94 -0.16 2.00
CA GLY A 187 4.77 1.27 1.83
C GLY A 187 3.30 1.64 1.63
N MET A 188 2.99 2.93 1.75
CA MET A 188 1.68 3.50 1.48
C MET A 188 1.86 4.82 0.74
N SER A 189 1.44 4.87 -0.53
CA SER A 189 1.35 6.13 -1.29
C SER A 189 0.14 6.93 -0.81
N ILE A 190 0.27 8.26 -0.71
CA ILE A 190 -0.76 9.16 -0.19
C ILE A 190 -0.78 10.45 -1.01
N GLY A 191 -1.96 10.88 -1.44
CA GLY A 191 -2.12 12.14 -2.18
C GLY A 191 -3.53 12.32 -2.70
N TYR A 192 -3.78 13.41 -3.39
CA TYR A 192 -5.07 13.63 -4.04
C TYR A 192 -5.13 12.82 -5.34
N PRO A 193 -6.19 11.99 -5.54
CA PRO A 193 -6.32 11.17 -6.73
C PRO A 193 -6.38 12.00 -8.01
N ASP A 194 -5.62 11.61 -9.02
CA ASP A 194 -5.77 12.11 -10.39
C ASP A 194 -6.82 11.24 -11.12
N TRP A 195 -8.04 11.73 -11.21
CA TRP A 195 -9.14 11.01 -11.85
C TRP A 195 -9.05 10.96 -13.38
N GLU A 196 -8.12 11.71 -13.99
CA GLU A 196 -7.81 11.60 -15.41
C GLU A 196 -6.98 10.35 -15.74
N GLN A 197 -6.34 9.75 -14.73
CA GLN A 197 -5.60 8.49 -14.89
C GLN A 197 -6.57 7.30 -14.99
N PRO A 198 -6.61 6.59 -16.13
CA PRO A 198 -7.56 5.49 -16.34
C PRO A 198 -7.49 4.40 -15.25
N VAL A 199 -6.30 4.14 -14.71
CA VAL A 199 -6.09 3.13 -13.67
C VAL A 199 -6.88 3.42 -12.38
N ASN A 200 -7.21 4.67 -12.11
CA ASN A 200 -7.98 5.06 -10.92
C ASN A 200 -9.49 4.78 -11.08
N SER A 201 -9.96 4.44 -12.27
CA SER A 201 -11.32 3.94 -12.47
C SER A 201 -11.49 2.45 -12.12
N LEU A 202 -10.39 1.72 -11.86
CA LEU A 202 -10.43 0.30 -11.54
C LEU A 202 -11.29 0.01 -10.31
N GLU A 203 -12.28 -0.85 -10.48
CA GLU A 203 -13.14 -1.34 -9.40
C GLU A 203 -12.92 -2.84 -9.20
N SER A 204 -12.20 -3.18 -8.13
CA SER A 204 -11.90 -4.57 -7.83
C SER A 204 -13.15 -5.33 -7.38
N LYS A 205 -13.49 -6.41 -8.06
CA LYS A 205 -14.59 -7.32 -7.72
C LYS A 205 -14.35 -7.98 -6.36
N ARG A 206 -15.43 -8.45 -5.77
CA ARG A 206 -15.39 -9.28 -4.55
C ARG A 206 -16.11 -10.58 -4.81
N MET A 207 -15.61 -11.64 -4.19
CA MET A 207 -16.30 -12.94 -4.22
C MET A 207 -17.67 -12.82 -3.57
N PRO A 208 -18.70 -13.50 -4.10
CA PRO A 208 -20.00 -13.61 -3.44
C PRO A 208 -19.89 -14.17 -2.02
N LEU A 209 -20.78 -13.73 -1.12
CA LEU A 209 -20.73 -14.06 0.31
C LEU A 209 -20.67 -15.58 0.57
N GLU A 210 -21.42 -16.34 -0.17
CA GLU A 210 -21.53 -17.81 -0.06
C GLU A 210 -20.23 -18.55 -0.38
N GLN A 211 -19.26 -17.92 -1.04
CA GLN A 211 -17.97 -18.53 -1.36
C GLN A 211 -16.95 -18.44 -0.24
N TRP A 212 -17.15 -17.57 0.74
CA TRP A 212 -16.19 -17.33 1.81
C TRP A 212 -16.82 -17.26 3.21
N CYS A 213 -18.14 -17.31 3.31
CA CYS A 213 -18.87 -17.28 4.58
C CYS A 213 -19.73 -18.54 4.71
N THR A 214 -19.64 -19.21 5.85
CA THR A 214 -20.49 -20.36 6.21
C THR A 214 -21.25 -20.02 7.49
N TRP A 215 -22.55 -20.18 7.46
CA TRP A 215 -23.41 -20.10 8.64
C TRP A 215 -23.41 -21.48 9.33
N ALA A 216 -22.87 -21.55 10.56
CA ALA A 216 -22.76 -22.79 11.37
C ALA A 216 -23.75 -22.75 12.53
#